data_451a9c69b08cc50be443f5bc8d215800
#
_entry.id   451a9c69b08cc50be443f5bc8d215800
#
_cell.length_a   1.000
_cell.length_b   1.000
_cell.length_c   1.000
_cell.angle_alpha   90.00
_cell.angle_beta   90.00
_cell.angle_gamma   90.00
#
_symmetry.space_group_name_H-M   'P 1'
#
loop_
_entity.id
_entity.type
_entity.pdbx_description
1 polymer ?
#
loop_
_entity_poly.entity_id
_entity_poly.type
_entity_poly.pdbx_seq_one_letter_code
_entity_poly.pdbx_strand_id
1 'polypeptide(L)'
;MFSKVFLAGATAKPLLPRFAYMAVHFSSFGRGLSNLPGSLPKGSMVLLDDSMEPMDHDPEMVAAQLKELVERFSPIAILLDFQRPITKQLQVMAEAIIKALPCPGGVTKAYAKELGCPVFLPPPPANKALGDYIGPWKKQGVYLEIAPEGLEITVTETGSSAIPIFPVSGLPLEDKRLHCHYNVQVLQDKAVFTICRYKEDLAQLVQEAEGLGVLGCVGLYWELAE
;
A
#
# COMPACT_ATOMS: atom_id res chain seq x y z
N MET A 1 7.78 14.21 10.97
CA MET A 1 7.30 14.30 9.59
C MET A 1 6.18 13.29 9.30
N PHE A 2 6.32 12.03 9.67
CA PHE A 2 5.35 10.97 9.36
C PHE A 2 4.43 10.57 10.53
N SER A 3 4.06 11.50 11.41
CA SER A 3 3.13 11.23 12.54
C SER A 3 1.73 10.79 12.10
N LYS A 4 1.38 11.02 10.85
CA LYS A 4 0.08 10.66 10.24
C LYS A 4 0.12 9.40 9.39
N VAL A 5 1.30 8.81 9.21
CA VAL A 5 1.52 7.59 8.44
C VAL A 5 1.63 6.40 9.38
N PHE A 6 1.01 5.28 9.03
CA PHE A 6 1.23 4.00 9.68
C PHE A 6 2.54 3.42 9.17
N LEU A 7 3.54 3.36 10.06
CA LEU A 7 4.84 2.81 9.71
C LEU A 7 4.79 1.28 9.79
N ALA A 8 4.94 0.64 8.65
CA ALA A 8 4.83 -0.81 8.52
C ALA A 8 6.14 -1.52 8.90
N GLY A 9 6.04 -2.55 9.72
CA GLY A 9 7.16 -3.37 10.13
C GLY A 9 6.75 -4.74 10.65
N ALA A 10 7.69 -5.69 10.60
CA ALA A 10 7.47 -7.07 11.07
C ALA A 10 7.56 -7.23 12.60
N THR A 11 8.07 -6.24 13.31
CA THR A 11 8.17 -6.24 14.77
C THR A 11 7.47 -5.03 15.33
N ALA A 12 6.62 -5.23 16.34
CA ALA A 12 5.92 -4.14 17.00
C ALA A 12 6.91 -3.11 17.56
N LYS A 13 6.66 -1.84 17.22
CA LYS A 13 7.44 -0.68 17.66
C LYS A 13 6.56 0.15 18.61
N PRO A 14 6.54 -0.13 19.91
CA PRO A 14 5.58 0.48 20.85
C PRO A 14 5.71 2.01 20.98
N LEU A 15 6.85 2.57 20.56
CA LEU A 15 7.09 4.02 20.56
C LEU A 15 6.60 4.73 19.29
N LEU A 16 6.14 4.01 18.27
CA LEU A 16 5.60 4.63 17.07
C LEU A 16 4.18 5.14 17.32
N PRO A 17 3.86 6.38 16.94
CA PRO A 17 2.53 6.96 17.13
C PRO A 17 1.46 6.25 16.30
N ARG A 18 1.85 5.66 15.16
CA ARG A 18 1.02 4.85 14.28
C ARG A 18 1.86 3.70 13.73
N PHE A 19 1.36 2.50 13.90
CA PHE A 19 2.08 1.28 13.51
C PHE A 19 1.20 0.38 12.65
N ALA A 20 1.78 -0.21 11.61
CA ALA A 20 1.17 -1.27 10.81
C ALA A 20 2.00 -2.55 10.93
N TYR A 21 1.38 -3.62 11.42
CA TYR A 21 2.03 -4.92 11.50
C TYR A 21 1.90 -5.66 10.18
N MET A 22 3.04 -5.98 9.54
CA MET A 22 3.08 -6.50 8.18
C MET A 22 3.67 -7.91 8.07
N ALA A 23 3.77 -8.66 9.16
CA ALA A 23 4.37 -9.99 9.12
C ALA A 23 3.35 -11.13 8.99
N VAL A 24 2.04 -10.83 8.98
CA VAL A 24 1.01 -11.87 8.86
C VAL A 24 0.94 -12.36 7.42
N HIS A 25 1.05 -13.66 7.22
CA HIS A 25 0.93 -14.29 5.91
C HIS A 25 0.29 -15.69 6.03
N PHE A 26 -0.09 -16.30 4.92
CA PHE A 26 -0.58 -17.69 4.91
C PHE A 26 0.51 -18.65 5.39
N SER A 27 0.15 -19.63 6.18
CA SER A 27 1.09 -20.62 6.71
C SER A 27 1.60 -21.54 5.62
N SER A 28 2.90 -21.79 5.57
CA SER A 28 3.49 -22.83 4.71
C SER A 28 3.28 -24.26 5.25
N PHE A 29 2.88 -24.41 6.53
CA PHE A 29 2.78 -25.67 7.25
C PHE A 29 1.40 -25.90 7.89
N GLY A 30 0.33 -25.44 7.27
CA GLY A 30 -1.00 -25.58 7.85
C GLY A 30 -2.06 -24.84 7.06
N ARG A 31 -3.30 -24.86 7.57
CA ARG A 31 -4.46 -24.28 6.89
C ARG A 31 -4.80 -22.83 7.31
N GLY A 32 -3.99 -22.25 8.16
CA GLY A 32 -4.26 -20.94 8.75
C GLY A 32 -3.17 -19.91 8.45
N LEU A 33 -3.05 -18.91 9.33
CA LEU A 33 -2.09 -17.83 9.23
C LEU A 33 -0.83 -18.11 10.05
N SER A 34 0.28 -17.57 9.58
CA SER A 34 1.56 -17.52 10.30
C SER A 34 1.87 -16.11 10.77
N ASN A 35 2.79 -16.01 11.74
CA ASN A 35 3.29 -14.75 12.30
C ASN A 35 2.21 -13.82 12.86
N LEU A 36 1.14 -14.40 13.41
CA LEU A 36 0.17 -13.61 14.15
C LEU A 36 0.87 -12.88 15.32
N PRO A 37 0.58 -11.59 15.54
CA PRO A 37 1.28 -10.80 16.55
C PRO A 37 0.97 -11.30 17.96
N GLY A 38 2.00 -11.38 18.81
CA GLY A 38 1.83 -11.63 20.26
C GLY A 38 1.33 -10.39 21.02
N SER A 39 1.60 -9.20 20.49
CA SER A 39 1.16 -7.90 21.00
C SER A 39 1.04 -6.89 19.86
N LEU A 40 0.12 -5.94 20.00
CA LEU A 40 -0.01 -4.80 19.07
C LEU A 40 -0.23 -3.51 19.88
N PRO A 41 0.43 -2.40 19.51
CA PRO A 41 0.08 -1.09 20.03
C PRO A 41 -1.38 -0.73 19.72
N LYS A 42 -2.04 -0.04 20.64
CA LYS A 42 -3.41 0.45 20.40
C LYS A 42 -3.46 1.36 19.17
N GLY A 43 -4.46 1.15 18.31
CA GLY A 43 -4.63 1.93 17.10
C GLY A 43 -3.73 1.49 15.94
N SER A 44 -3.11 0.30 16.02
CA SER A 44 -2.34 -0.27 14.91
C SER A 44 -3.25 -0.71 13.75
N MET A 45 -2.64 -0.84 12.58
CA MET A 45 -3.18 -1.62 11.46
C MET A 45 -2.50 -2.99 11.39
N VAL A 46 -3.11 -3.93 10.67
CA VAL A 46 -2.50 -5.22 10.32
C VAL A 46 -2.57 -5.41 8.81
N LEU A 47 -1.47 -5.82 8.21
CA LEU A 47 -1.38 -6.22 6.82
C LEU A 47 -1.26 -7.75 6.76
N LEU A 48 -2.09 -8.37 5.93
CA LEU A 48 -1.99 -9.77 5.55
C LEU A 48 -1.53 -9.82 4.09
N ASP A 49 -0.38 -10.42 3.86
CA ASP A 49 0.15 -10.63 2.51
C ASP A 49 -0.11 -12.06 1.99
N ASP A 50 -0.04 -12.21 0.67
CA ASP A 50 -0.14 -13.48 -0.04
C ASP A 50 1.21 -13.98 -0.56
N SER A 51 2.31 -13.61 0.10
CA SER A 51 3.67 -14.07 -0.27
C SER A 51 3.78 -15.58 -0.29
N MET A 52 3.03 -16.25 0.56
CA MET A 52 2.85 -17.71 0.54
C MET A 52 1.53 -18.06 -0.13
N GLU A 53 1.55 -19.11 -0.95
CA GLU A 53 0.36 -19.58 -1.67
C GLU A 53 -0.66 -20.22 -0.70
N PRO A 54 -1.94 -19.80 -0.70
CA PRO A 54 -2.95 -20.36 0.21
C PRO A 54 -3.54 -21.69 -0.29
N MET A 55 -2.72 -22.59 -0.83
CA MET A 55 -3.16 -23.77 -1.61
C MET A 55 -4.22 -24.63 -0.92
N ASP A 56 -4.07 -24.91 0.37
CA ASP A 56 -4.99 -25.76 1.13
C ASP A 56 -5.60 -25.05 2.34
N HIS A 57 -5.61 -23.72 2.31
CA HIS A 57 -6.13 -22.93 3.42
C HIS A 57 -7.66 -22.93 3.42
N ASP A 58 -8.21 -23.06 4.62
CA ASP A 58 -9.64 -22.96 4.85
C ASP A 58 -10.00 -21.48 5.06
N PRO A 59 -10.81 -20.87 4.17
CA PRO A 59 -11.21 -19.48 4.30
C PRO A 59 -11.91 -19.16 5.62
N GLU A 60 -12.70 -20.08 6.17
CA GLU A 60 -13.39 -19.89 7.45
C GLU A 60 -12.41 -19.89 8.63
N MET A 61 -11.42 -20.78 8.59
CA MET A 61 -10.35 -20.81 9.61
C MET A 61 -9.52 -19.52 9.59
N VAL A 62 -9.10 -19.06 8.42
CA VAL A 62 -8.35 -17.81 8.28
C VAL A 62 -9.16 -16.61 8.78
N ALA A 63 -10.42 -16.53 8.39
CA ALA A 63 -11.32 -15.49 8.85
C ALA A 63 -11.53 -15.52 10.37
N ALA A 64 -11.66 -16.72 10.97
CA ALA A 64 -11.78 -16.88 12.42
C ALA A 64 -10.51 -16.41 13.16
N GLN A 65 -9.32 -16.74 12.65
CA GLN A 65 -8.05 -16.28 13.24
C GLN A 65 -7.90 -14.75 13.20
N LEU A 66 -8.31 -14.11 12.10
CA LEU A 66 -8.29 -12.65 12.01
C LEU A 66 -9.34 -12.02 12.92
N LYS A 67 -10.51 -12.64 13.07
CA LYS A 67 -11.53 -12.17 14.01
C LYS A 67 -11.03 -12.24 15.46
N GLU A 68 -10.38 -13.34 15.86
CA GLU A 68 -9.75 -13.46 17.19
C GLU A 68 -8.67 -12.39 17.39
N LEU A 69 -7.85 -12.12 16.37
CA LEU A 69 -6.86 -11.05 16.40
C LEU A 69 -7.52 -9.68 16.64
N VAL A 70 -8.64 -9.39 15.96
CA VAL A 70 -9.38 -8.14 16.15
C VAL A 70 -9.98 -8.04 17.53
N GLU A 71 -10.56 -9.12 18.05
CA GLU A 71 -11.13 -9.17 19.41
C GLU A 71 -10.06 -8.94 20.48
N ARG A 72 -8.85 -9.49 20.26
CA ARG A 72 -7.74 -9.39 21.21
C ARG A 72 -7.04 -8.03 21.21
N PHE A 73 -6.82 -7.44 20.04
CA PHE A 73 -5.94 -6.27 19.90
C PHE A 73 -6.65 -5.00 19.41
N SER A 74 -7.88 -5.12 18.91
CA SER A 74 -8.67 -3.99 18.38
C SER A 74 -7.89 -3.11 17.38
N PRO A 75 -7.29 -3.70 16.31
CA PRO A 75 -6.67 -2.90 15.27
C PRO A 75 -7.72 -1.99 14.62
N ILE A 76 -7.29 -0.85 14.10
CA ILE A 76 -8.22 0.09 13.44
C ILE A 76 -8.60 -0.36 12.03
N ALA A 77 -7.79 -1.18 11.39
CA ALA A 77 -8.08 -1.81 10.10
C ALA A 77 -7.21 -3.05 9.87
N ILE A 78 -7.72 -3.95 9.02
CA ILE A 78 -6.95 -5.04 8.42
C ILE A 78 -6.90 -4.83 6.91
N LEU A 79 -5.69 -4.81 6.34
CA LEU A 79 -5.46 -4.64 4.92
C LEU A 79 -4.97 -5.96 4.31
N LEU A 80 -5.64 -6.42 3.25
CA LEU A 80 -5.22 -7.58 2.48
C LEU A 80 -4.34 -7.10 1.33
N ASP A 81 -3.04 -7.27 1.50
CA ASP A 81 -2.02 -6.90 0.51
C ASP A 81 -1.73 -8.07 -0.42
N PHE A 82 -2.74 -8.44 -1.22
CA PHE A 82 -2.65 -9.53 -2.17
C PHE A 82 -2.09 -9.04 -3.50
N GLN A 83 -0.86 -9.43 -3.79
CA GLN A 83 -0.09 -9.00 -4.95
C GLN A 83 0.03 -10.08 -6.04
N ARG A 84 -0.28 -11.33 -5.71
CA ARG A 84 -0.32 -12.42 -6.69
C ARG A 84 -1.44 -12.25 -7.72
N PRO A 85 -1.32 -12.87 -8.89
CA PRO A 85 -2.43 -12.92 -9.86
C PRO A 85 -3.70 -13.46 -9.21
N ILE A 86 -4.84 -12.88 -9.58
CA ILE A 86 -6.15 -13.28 -9.06
C ILE A 86 -6.39 -14.75 -9.38
N THR A 87 -6.67 -15.54 -8.35
CA THR A 87 -7.20 -16.88 -8.46
C THR A 87 -8.58 -16.95 -7.81
N LYS A 88 -9.40 -17.92 -8.24
CA LYS A 88 -10.70 -18.15 -7.60
C LYS A 88 -10.56 -18.41 -6.09
N GLN A 89 -9.49 -19.10 -5.69
CA GLN A 89 -9.20 -19.41 -4.29
C GLN A 89 -8.89 -18.14 -3.48
N LEU A 90 -8.00 -17.27 -3.97
CA LEU A 90 -7.70 -15.98 -3.32
C LEU A 90 -8.92 -15.07 -3.26
N GLN A 91 -9.77 -15.10 -4.29
CA GLN A 91 -11.03 -14.34 -4.30
C GLN A 91 -11.99 -14.82 -3.21
N VAL A 92 -12.22 -16.14 -3.11
CA VAL A 92 -13.04 -16.73 -2.03
C VAL A 92 -12.45 -16.43 -0.65
N MET A 93 -11.12 -16.50 -0.53
CA MET A 93 -10.42 -16.16 0.72
C MET A 93 -10.63 -14.69 1.10
N ALA A 94 -10.40 -13.76 0.19
CA ALA A 94 -10.60 -12.33 0.44
C ALA A 94 -12.05 -12.01 0.82
N GLU A 95 -13.02 -12.63 0.14
CA GLU A 95 -14.44 -12.47 0.43
C GLU A 95 -14.80 -12.97 1.84
N ALA A 96 -14.34 -14.17 2.21
CA ALA A 96 -14.58 -14.74 3.53
C ALA A 96 -13.99 -13.86 4.64
N ILE A 97 -12.76 -13.38 4.46
CA ILE A 97 -12.09 -12.49 5.41
C ILE A 97 -12.88 -11.19 5.55
N ILE A 98 -13.13 -10.46 4.45
CA ILE A 98 -13.79 -9.15 4.50
C ILE A 98 -15.18 -9.23 5.13
N LYS A 99 -15.93 -10.28 4.85
CA LYS A 99 -17.26 -10.52 5.47
C LYS A 99 -17.19 -10.79 6.97
N ALA A 100 -16.14 -11.44 7.44
CA ALA A 100 -16.02 -11.85 8.83
C ALA A 100 -15.39 -10.77 9.73
N LEU A 101 -14.69 -9.78 9.17
CA LEU A 101 -13.99 -8.76 9.94
C LEU A 101 -14.97 -7.86 10.73
N PRO A 102 -14.81 -7.77 12.07
CA PRO A 102 -15.59 -6.83 12.89
C PRO A 102 -15.02 -5.40 12.92
N CYS A 103 -13.96 -5.14 12.16
CA CYS A 103 -13.34 -3.83 11.98
C CYS A 103 -13.24 -3.47 10.49
N PRO A 104 -12.94 -2.20 10.13
CA PRO A 104 -12.70 -1.83 8.75
C PRO A 104 -11.66 -2.73 8.09
N GLY A 105 -11.94 -3.17 6.86
CA GLY A 105 -11.03 -3.94 6.02
C GLY A 105 -10.78 -3.24 4.70
N GLY A 106 -9.61 -3.47 4.11
CA GLY A 106 -9.28 -3.02 2.76
C GLY A 106 -8.54 -4.12 2.01
N VAL A 107 -8.62 -4.09 0.68
CA VAL A 107 -7.97 -5.10 -0.17
C VAL A 107 -7.38 -4.44 -1.41
N THR A 108 -6.36 -5.02 -1.99
CA THR A 108 -5.75 -4.52 -3.23
C THR A 108 -6.79 -4.36 -4.34
N LYS A 109 -6.56 -3.41 -5.24
CA LYS A 109 -7.51 -2.97 -6.28
C LYS A 109 -8.09 -4.11 -7.11
N ALA A 110 -7.34 -5.19 -7.28
CA ALA A 110 -7.73 -6.35 -8.06
C ALA A 110 -9.02 -7.01 -7.52
N TYR A 111 -9.22 -6.97 -6.21
CA TYR A 111 -10.34 -7.59 -5.49
C TYR A 111 -11.40 -6.56 -5.03
N ALA A 112 -11.00 -5.31 -4.77
CA ALA A 112 -11.84 -4.31 -4.11
C ALA A 112 -13.14 -4.01 -4.86
N LYS A 113 -13.10 -4.00 -6.21
CA LYS A 113 -14.25 -3.68 -7.04
C LYS A 113 -15.40 -4.69 -6.86
N GLU A 114 -15.07 -5.97 -6.78
CA GLU A 114 -16.05 -7.05 -6.62
C GLU A 114 -16.57 -7.16 -5.19
N LEU A 115 -15.69 -6.90 -4.22
CA LEU A 115 -16.04 -6.99 -2.80
C LEU A 115 -16.75 -5.74 -2.26
N GLY A 116 -16.72 -4.61 -2.99
CA GLY A 116 -17.35 -3.36 -2.55
C GLY A 116 -16.78 -2.77 -1.26
N CYS A 117 -15.58 -3.19 -0.85
CA CYS A 117 -14.88 -2.72 0.35
C CYS A 117 -13.84 -1.63 0.00
N PRO A 118 -13.26 -0.94 0.99
CA PRO A 118 -12.14 -0.02 0.77
C PRO A 118 -10.99 -0.65 -0.01
N VAL A 119 -10.37 0.14 -0.89
CA VAL A 119 -9.22 -0.31 -1.68
C VAL A 119 -7.92 0.04 -0.97
N PHE A 120 -6.97 -0.89 -0.97
CA PHE A 120 -5.57 -0.63 -0.65
C PHE A 120 -4.79 -0.46 -1.95
N LEU A 121 -4.31 0.75 -2.19
CA LEU A 121 -3.59 1.13 -3.40
C LEU A 121 -2.08 1.14 -3.14
N PRO A 122 -1.27 0.67 -4.09
CA PRO A 122 0.18 0.86 -4.06
C PRO A 122 0.54 2.35 -4.15
N PRO A 123 1.82 2.72 -4.01
CA PRO A 123 2.26 4.10 -4.14
C PRO A 123 1.78 4.73 -5.46
N PRO A 124 1.30 5.98 -5.45
CA PRO A 124 0.87 6.65 -6.66
C PRO A 124 2.10 6.92 -7.56
N PRO A 125 2.06 6.53 -8.84
CA PRO A 125 3.18 6.79 -9.74
C PRO A 125 3.60 8.25 -9.74
N ALA A 126 4.90 8.53 -9.73
CA ALA A 126 5.46 9.88 -9.60
C ALA A 126 5.02 10.85 -10.72
N ASN A 127 4.56 10.33 -11.85
CA ASN A 127 4.03 11.09 -12.98
C ASN A 127 2.50 11.28 -12.96
N LYS A 128 1.83 10.94 -11.84
CA LYS A 128 0.36 11.02 -11.74
C LYS A 128 -0.07 11.84 -10.53
N ALA A 129 -0.98 12.79 -10.73
CA ALA A 129 -1.57 13.54 -9.63
C ALA A 129 -2.39 12.62 -8.72
N LEU A 130 -2.30 12.83 -7.41
CA LEU A 130 -2.94 11.96 -6.42
C LEU A 130 -4.46 11.92 -6.59
N GLY A 131 -5.10 13.07 -6.82
CA GLY A 131 -6.55 13.13 -7.03
C GLY A 131 -7.03 12.27 -8.20
N ASP A 132 -6.26 12.27 -9.31
CA ASP A 132 -6.56 11.45 -10.48
C ASP A 132 -6.32 9.95 -10.21
N TYR A 133 -5.34 9.64 -9.36
CA TYR A 133 -5.00 8.27 -9.00
C TYR A 133 -6.05 7.61 -8.13
N ILE A 134 -6.53 8.30 -7.09
CA ILE A 134 -7.51 7.76 -6.15
C ILE A 134 -8.96 7.98 -6.59
N GLY A 135 -9.21 8.91 -7.53
CA GLY A 135 -10.54 9.31 -7.97
C GLY A 135 -11.49 8.15 -8.29
N PRO A 136 -11.08 7.14 -9.05
CA PRO A 136 -11.92 5.97 -9.37
C PRO A 136 -12.40 5.18 -8.14
N TRP A 137 -11.69 5.27 -7.01
CA TRP A 137 -11.92 4.48 -5.80
C TRP A 137 -12.49 5.28 -4.64
N LYS A 138 -12.64 6.60 -4.78
CA LYS A 138 -13.03 7.51 -3.70
C LYS A 138 -14.33 7.12 -3.01
N LYS A 139 -15.29 6.57 -3.76
CA LYS A 139 -16.59 6.15 -3.21
C LYS A 139 -16.52 4.92 -2.30
N GLN A 140 -15.55 4.04 -2.52
CA GLN A 140 -15.34 2.84 -1.71
C GLN A 140 -14.49 3.11 -0.47
N GLY A 141 -13.73 4.22 -0.47
CA GLY A 141 -12.69 4.52 0.49
C GLY A 141 -11.33 3.98 0.04
N VAL A 142 -10.26 4.67 0.43
CA VAL A 142 -8.90 4.38 -0.01
C VAL A 142 -7.97 4.31 1.20
N TYR A 143 -7.23 3.23 1.31
CA TYR A 143 -5.95 3.16 2.01
C TYR A 143 -4.84 3.29 0.97
N LEU A 144 -3.80 4.02 1.27
CA LEU A 144 -2.74 4.36 0.33
C LEU A 144 -1.38 3.95 0.87
N GLU A 145 -0.66 3.16 0.10
CA GLU A 145 0.77 2.97 0.36
C GLU A 145 1.54 4.21 -0.10
N ILE A 146 2.56 4.60 0.66
CA ILE A 146 3.48 5.68 0.30
C ILE A 146 4.91 5.19 0.39
N ALA A 147 5.69 5.47 -0.63
CA ALA A 147 7.11 5.14 -0.72
C ALA A 147 7.85 6.19 -1.56
N PRO A 148 9.14 6.40 -1.36
CA PRO A 148 9.97 7.07 -2.33
C PRO A 148 9.93 6.32 -3.66
N GLU A 149 9.77 7.03 -4.76
CA GLU A 149 9.64 6.42 -6.09
C GLU A 149 10.53 7.10 -7.11
N GLY A 150 11.00 6.31 -8.08
CA GLY A 150 11.66 6.78 -9.27
C GLY A 150 11.02 6.18 -10.52
N LEU A 151 10.92 6.98 -11.57
CA LEU A 151 10.35 6.62 -12.86
C LEU A 151 11.18 7.22 -13.98
N GLU A 152 11.57 6.42 -14.96
CA GLU A 152 12.12 6.91 -16.21
C GLU A 152 11.09 6.75 -17.32
N ILE A 153 10.79 7.84 -18.04
CA ILE A 153 9.87 7.84 -19.18
C ILE A 153 10.65 8.23 -20.42
N THR A 154 10.69 7.34 -21.38
CA THR A 154 11.22 7.62 -22.71
C THR A 154 10.09 7.91 -23.68
N VAL A 155 10.14 9.05 -24.35
CA VAL A 155 9.19 9.48 -25.38
C VAL A 155 9.90 9.54 -26.72
N THR A 156 9.34 8.88 -27.74
CA THR A 156 9.82 8.87 -29.13
C THR A 156 8.69 9.32 -30.05
N GLU A 157 8.97 9.47 -31.32
CA GLU A 157 7.94 9.75 -32.34
C GLU A 157 6.86 8.65 -32.42
N THR A 158 7.20 7.43 -32.11
CA THR A 158 6.32 6.24 -32.23
C THR A 158 5.59 5.87 -30.96
N GLY A 159 5.92 6.48 -29.82
CA GLY A 159 5.27 6.17 -28.54
C GLY A 159 6.10 6.52 -27.33
N SER A 160 5.64 6.03 -26.17
CA SER A 160 6.34 6.21 -24.91
C SER A 160 6.41 4.91 -24.14
N SER A 161 7.48 4.76 -23.34
CA SER A 161 7.66 3.69 -22.36
C SER A 161 8.00 4.30 -21.00
N ALA A 162 7.63 3.59 -19.93
CA ALA A 162 7.93 3.99 -18.57
C ALA A 162 8.47 2.78 -17.80
N ILE A 163 9.58 2.95 -17.09
CA ILE A 163 10.21 1.92 -16.27
C ILE A 163 10.44 2.46 -14.86
N PRO A 164 10.14 1.67 -13.80
CA PRO A 164 10.54 2.02 -12.45
C PRO A 164 12.07 2.04 -12.32
N ILE A 165 12.57 3.02 -11.58
CA ILE A 165 14.00 3.13 -11.22
C ILE A 165 14.12 3.40 -9.71
N PHE A 166 15.31 3.18 -9.15
CA PHE A 166 15.60 3.70 -7.82
C PHE A 166 15.66 5.23 -7.85
N PRO A 167 15.12 5.94 -6.84
CA PRO A 167 15.20 7.38 -6.77
C PRO A 167 16.65 7.87 -6.86
N VAL A 168 16.92 8.76 -7.81
CA VAL A 168 18.21 9.42 -7.97
C VAL A 168 18.15 10.83 -7.38
N SER A 169 19.18 11.26 -6.65
CA SER A 169 19.23 12.58 -6.02
C SER A 169 19.61 13.70 -7.00
N GLY A 170 19.27 14.93 -6.64
CA GLY A 170 19.75 16.13 -7.33
C GLY A 170 19.03 16.47 -8.63
N LEU A 171 17.80 16.03 -8.82
CA LEU A 171 17.00 16.45 -9.97
C LEU A 171 16.64 17.94 -9.83
N PRO A 172 16.88 18.77 -10.90
CA PRO A 172 16.87 20.22 -10.76
C PRO A 172 15.49 20.87 -10.83
N LEU A 173 14.49 20.17 -11.36
CA LEU A 173 13.15 20.69 -11.57
C LEU A 173 12.17 20.09 -10.59
N GLU A 174 11.18 20.87 -10.13
CA GLU A 174 10.12 20.43 -9.21
C GLU A 174 8.76 20.58 -9.89
N ASP A 175 7.90 19.57 -9.71
CA ASP A 175 6.47 19.68 -10.02
C ASP A 175 5.67 19.59 -8.71
N LYS A 176 5.17 20.75 -8.25
CA LYS A 176 4.41 20.83 -7.01
C LYS A 176 3.07 20.10 -7.04
N ARG A 177 2.46 19.96 -8.20
CA ARG A 177 1.18 19.23 -8.35
C ARG A 177 1.35 17.72 -8.24
N LEU A 178 2.50 17.23 -8.68
CA LEU A 178 2.84 15.81 -8.64
C LEU A 178 3.61 15.43 -7.37
N HIS A 179 4.06 16.42 -6.58
CA HIS A 179 4.96 16.24 -5.46
C HIS A 179 6.17 15.40 -5.87
N CYS A 180 6.91 15.88 -6.87
CA CYS A 180 8.09 15.17 -7.38
C CYS A 180 9.13 16.13 -7.95
N HIS A 181 10.35 15.62 -8.09
CA HIS A 181 11.43 16.28 -8.79
C HIS A 181 11.70 15.56 -10.11
N TYR A 182 12.19 16.30 -11.10
CA TYR A 182 12.44 15.69 -12.41
C TYR A 182 13.59 16.36 -13.16
N ASN A 183 14.08 15.66 -14.18
CA ASN A 183 14.98 16.15 -15.21
C ASN A 183 14.48 15.71 -16.58
N VAL A 184 14.83 16.46 -17.61
CA VAL A 184 14.51 16.13 -19.01
C VAL A 184 15.78 16.19 -19.83
N GLN A 185 16.06 15.11 -20.54
CA GLN A 185 17.13 15.04 -21.54
C GLN A 185 16.49 14.93 -22.93
N VAL A 186 16.75 15.91 -23.77
CA VAL A 186 16.28 15.89 -25.17
C VAL A 186 17.44 15.41 -26.06
N LEU A 187 17.24 14.29 -26.72
CA LEU A 187 18.16 13.68 -27.67
C LEU A 187 17.59 13.85 -29.08
N GLN A 188 18.35 13.44 -30.08
CA GLN A 188 17.97 13.68 -31.49
C GLN A 188 16.61 13.02 -31.86
N ASP A 189 16.33 11.84 -31.34
CA ASP A 189 15.18 10.98 -31.66
C ASP A 189 14.23 10.70 -30.51
N LYS A 190 14.56 11.20 -29.30
CA LYS A 190 13.77 10.95 -28.09
C LYS A 190 13.95 12.00 -27.01
N ALA A 191 13.00 12.07 -26.10
CA ALA A 191 13.14 12.76 -24.83
C ALA A 191 13.07 11.73 -23.68
N VAL A 192 13.94 11.89 -22.69
CA VAL A 192 13.96 11.04 -21.50
C VAL A 192 13.66 11.90 -20.26
N PHE A 193 12.62 11.54 -19.55
CA PHE A 193 12.23 12.15 -18.28
C PHE A 193 12.66 11.23 -17.15
N THR A 194 13.47 11.74 -16.22
CA THR A 194 13.74 11.08 -14.94
C THR A 194 12.92 11.79 -13.88
N ILE A 195 12.01 11.10 -13.23
CA ILE A 195 11.08 11.68 -12.26
C ILE A 195 11.27 10.93 -10.93
N CYS A 196 11.48 11.65 -9.82
CA CYS A 196 11.63 11.05 -8.52
C CYS A 196 10.75 11.76 -7.48
N ARG A 197 10.15 10.96 -6.62
CA ARG A 197 9.49 11.42 -5.41
C ARG A 197 10.36 11.07 -4.23
N TYR A 198 10.87 12.10 -3.57
CA TYR A 198 11.74 11.93 -2.42
C TYR A 198 10.94 11.84 -1.11
N LYS A 199 11.61 11.50 -0.04
CA LYS A 199 11.02 11.45 1.30
C LYS A 199 10.38 12.78 1.72
N GLU A 200 10.97 13.90 1.34
CA GLU A 200 10.47 15.25 1.62
C GLU A 200 9.13 15.51 0.90
N ASP A 201 8.99 15.04 -0.33
CA ASP A 201 7.77 15.16 -1.14
C ASP A 201 6.60 14.37 -0.54
N LEU A 202 6.90 13.25 0.14
CA LEU A 202 5.89 12.39 0.75
C LEU A 202 5.09 13.09 1.85
N ALA A 203 5.66 14.07 2.54
CA ALA A 203 4.92 14.82 3.55
C ALA A 203 3.78 15.64 2.92
N GLN A 204 4.01 16.24 1.76
CA GLN A 204 3.00 16.98 1.01
C GLN A 204 1.96 16.04 0.42
N LEU A 205 2.40 14.89 -0.12
CA LEU A 205 1.53 13.84 -0.64
C LEU A 205 0.57 13.31 0.43
N VAL A 206 1.05 13.07 1.65
CA VAL A 206 0.22 12.64 2.80
C VAL A 206 -0.78 13.73 3.19
N GLN A 207 -0.38 14.98 3.19
CA GLN A 207 -1.28 16.09 3.48
C GLN A 207 -2.38 16.22 2.42
N GLU A 208 -2.05 16.06 1.14
CA GLU A 208 -3.03 16.02 0.06
C GLU A 208 -3.97 14.82 0.20
N ALA A 209 -3.43 13.62 0.49
CA ALA A 209 -4.21 12.41 0.71
C ALA A 209 -5.27 12.59 1.81
N GLU A 210 -4.91 13.21 2.93
CA GLU A 210 -5.84 13.55 4.00
C GLU A 210 -6.94 14.52 3.53
N GLY A 211 -6.57 15.57 2.80
CA GLY A 211 -7.52 16.53 2.23
C GLY A 211 -8.49 15.89 1.24
N LEU A 212 -8.08 14.83 0.57
CA LEU A 212 -8.90 14.05 -0.35
C LEU A 212 -9.75 12.97 0.33
N GLY A 213 -9.60 12.76 1.65
CA GLY A 213 -10.37 11.80 2.44
C GLY A 213 -9.85 10.37 2.37
N VAL A 214 -8.54 10.17 2.16
CA VAL A 214 -7.89 8.85 2.27
C VAL A 214 -8.01 8.36 3.72
N LEU A 215 -8.42 7.10 3.91
CA LEU A 215 -8.69 6.49 5.21
C LEU A 215 -7.43 6.29 6.06
N GLY A 216 -6.29 6.09 5.40
CA GLY A 216 -4.99 5.98 6.03
C GLY A 216 -3.86 5.80 5.03
N CYS A 217 -2.70 6.35 5.35
CA CYS A 217 -1.47 6.13 4.61
C CYS A 217 -0.58 5.12 5.34
N VAL A 218 0.01 4.19 4.61
CA VAL A 218 0.92 3.16 5.12
C VAL A 218 2.24 3.29 4.39
N GLY A 219 3.36 3.18 5.07
CA GLY A 219 4.67 3.19 4.43
C GLY A 219 5.68 2.37 5.22
N LEU A 220 6.70 1.84 4.55
CA LEU A 220 7.68 0.97 5.18
C LEU A 220 8.54 1.74 6.18
N TYR A 221 8.69 1.17 7.38
CA TYR A 221 9.45 1.82 8.46
C TYR A 221 10.87 2.20 8.02
N TRP A 222 11.58 1.28 7.38
CA TRP A 222 12.97 1.49 6.94
C TRP A 222 13.13 2.51 5.80
N GLU A 223 12.08 2.77 5.03
CA GLU A 223 12.12 3.78 3.97
C GLU A 223 11.81 5.19 4.48
N LEU A 224 10.99 5.28 5.52
CA LEU A 224 10.44 6.55 5.99
C LEU A 224 11.04 7.05 7.31
N ALA A 225 11.46 6.16 8.20
CA ALA A 225 11.92 6.54 9.55
C ALA A 225 13.45 6.73 9.63
N GLU A 226 14.20 6.20 8.68
CA GLU A 226 15.65 6.41 8.54
C GLU A 226 15.93 7.59 7.61
#